data_25ae547dc43fa95b0cf1b858464186b9
#
_entry.id   25ae547dc43fa95b0cf1b858464186b9
#
_cell.length_a   1.000
_cell.length_b   1.000
_cell.length_c   1.000
_cell.angle_alpha   90.00
_cell.angle_beta   90.00
_cell.angle_gamma   90.00
#
_symmetry.space_group_name_H-M   'P 1'
#
loop_
_entity.id
_entity.type
_entity.pdbx_description
1 polymer ?
#
loop_
_entity_poly.entity_id
_entity_poly.type
_entity_poly.pdbx_seq_one_letter_code
_entity_poly.pdbx_strand_id
1 'polypeptide(L)'
;MLHRPLFPGTRPEETAHAPASRDLDIGRESIWISYRPISMEAFQPSLRIQFSHHRLATPVSPWERLKIGCGTPPILTRHGWLIVYHGVSEIETLNENPGKDPPTDGHQLCYSAGVMVLSKEHPQVIRYRSTKPVLTPTLPEECHGTVAHVVFPTGIDRRDDLGLPNRLDVYYGMADSRIGVARLDVPDTLPPGSVADSPEAKA
;
A
#
# COMPACT_ATOMS: atom_id res chain seq x y z
N MET A 1 -14.33 4.32 0.44
CA MET A 1 -13.77 2.95 0.44
C MET A 1 -12.50 2.94 -0.37
N LEU A 2 -11.42 2.38 0.18
CA LEU A 2 -10.18 2.10 -0.57
C LEU A 2 -10.24 0.64 -1.06
N HIS A 3 -9.82 0.40 -2.30
CA HIS A 3 -9.86 -0.93 -2.90
C HIS A 3 -8.87 -1.07 -4.06
N ARG A 4 -8.67 -2.29 -4.52
CA ARG A 4 -7.83 -2.63 -5.67
C ARG A 4 -8.65 -3.45 -6.65
N PRO A 5 -9.21 -2.83 -7.70
CA PRO A 5 -9.95 -3.57 -8.72
C PRO A 5 -8.99 -4.41 -9.57
N LEU A 6 -9.45 -5.58 -9.96
CA LEU A 6 -8.82 -6.40 -11.00
C LEU A 6 -9.53 -6.13 -12.32
N PHE A 7 -8.78 -5.78 -13.34
CA PHE A 7 -9.32 -5.59 -14.70
C PHE A 7 -9.12 -6.86 -15.52
N PRO A 8 -10.17 -7.36 -16.22
CA PRO A 8 -10.01 -8.51 -17.09
C PRO A 8 -8.96 -8.26 -18.16
N GLY A 9 -8.09 -9.25 -18.40
CA GLY A 9 -7.03 -9.18 -19.42
C GLY A 9 -5.69 -8.63 -18.93
N THR A 10 -5.59 -8.18 -17.68
CA THR A 10 -4.30 -7.79 -17.08
C THR A 10 -3.70 -8.99 -16.34
N ARG A 11 -2.65 -9.59 -16.92
CA ARG A 11 -1.84 -10.59 -16.22
C ARG A 11 -0.67 -9.90 -15.55
N PRO A 12 -0.42 -10.11 -14.25
CA PRO A 12 0.70 -9.50 -13.54
C PRO A 12 2.06 -9.75 -14.22
N GLU A 13 2.20 -10.91 -14.87
CA GLU A 13 3.42 -11.35 -15.51
C GLU A 13 3.75 -10.58 -16.81
N GLU A 14 2.73 -10.09 -17.54
CA GLU A 14 2.92 -9.37 -18.80
C GLU A 14 3.26 -7.88 -18.58
N THR A 15 2.96 -7.34 -17.40
CA THR A 15 3.12 -5.91 -17.12
C THR A 15 4.42 -5.56 -16.40
N ALA A 16 5.12 -6.55 -15.84
CA ALA A 16 6.36 -6.36 -15.09
C ALA A 16 7.51 -5.75 -15.94
N HIS A 17 7.45 -5.92 -17.26
CA HIS A 17 8.48 -5.46 -18.21
C HIS A 17 8.03 -4.34 -19.15
N ALA A 18 6.78 -3.88 -19.04
CA ALA A 18 6.31 -2.78 -19.87
C ALA A 18 6.91 -1.44 -19.38
N PRO A 19 7.43 -0.57 -20.27
CA PRO A 19 7.88 0.75 -19.87
C PRO A 19 6.68 1.53 -19.31
N ALA A 20 6.89 2.17 -18.16
CA ALA A 20 5.88 2.95 -17.45
C ALA A 20 5.39 4.12 -18.31
N SER A 21 4.37 3.89 -19.11
CA SER A 21 3.56 4.95 -19.72
C SER A 21 2.51 5.37 -18.70
N ARG A 22 2.64 6.56 -18.14
CA ARG A 22 1.78 7.07 -17.06
C ARG A 22 0.28 7.09 -17.39
N ASP A 23 -0.06 7.18 -18.67
CA ASP A 23 -1.45 7.33 -19.12
C ASP A 23 -2.16 6.00 -19.41
N LEU A 24 -1.42 4.89 -19.51
CA LEU A 24 -1.95 3.59 -19.91
C LEU A 24 -1.68 2.47 -18.90
N ASP A 25 -1.19 2.79 -17.70
CA ASP A 25 -0.81 1.81 -16.69
C ASP A 25 -2.04 1.21 -15.97
N ILE A 26 -3.02 0.78 -16.78
CA ILE A 26 -4.18 0.02 -16.30
C ILE A 26 -3.73 -1.39 -15.88
N GLY A 27 -2.58 -1.83 -16.37
CA GLY A 27 -2.06 -3.18 -16.16
C GLY A 27 -1.50 -3.44 -14.77
N ARG A 28 -1.00 -2.41 -14.06
CA ARG A 28 -0.49 -2.59 -12.71
C ARG A 28 -1.56 -2.40 -11.66
N GLU A 29 -1.63 -3.31 -10.70
CA GLU A 29 -2.57 -3.24 -9.59
C GLU A 29 -2.30 -1.99 -8.74
N SER A 30 -3.30 -1.12 -8.66
CA SER A 30 -3.25 0.23 -8.11
C SER A 30 -4.27 0.39 -6.99
N ILE A 31 -4.08 1.41 -6.14
CA ILE A 31 -5.06 1.75 -5.11
C ILE A 31 -6.10 2.71 -5.70
N TRP A 32 -7.37 2.40 -5.50
CA TRP A 32 -8.51 3.20 -5.88
C TRP A 32 -9.29 3.67 -4.66
N ILE A 33 -9.91 4.82 -4.77
CA ILE A 33 -10.84 5.35 -3.79
C ILE A 33 -12.22 5.49 -4.41
N SER A 34 -13.23 5.05 -3.70
CA SER A 34 -14.62 5.15 -4.13
C SER A 34 -15.46 5.81 -3.06
N TYR A 35 -16.40 6.63 -3.49
CA TYR A 35 -17.31 7.36 -2.64
C TYR A 35 -18.73 6.87 -2.82
N ARG A 36 -19.48 6.92 -1.73
CA ARG A 36 -20.91 6.69 -1.71
C ARG A 36 -21.56 7.76 -0.83
N PRO A 37 -22.57 8.50 -1.32
CA PRO A 37 -23.35 9.37 -0.47
C PRO A 37 -24.04 8.55 0.63
N ILE A 38 -24.01 9.05 1.85
CA ILE A 38 -24.78 8.50 2.97
C ILE A 38 -26.04 9.34 3.04
N SER A 39 -27.16 8.86 2.48
CA SER A 39 -28.47 9.44 2.73
C SER A 39 -29.17 8.63 3.82
N MET A 40 -29.91 9.30 4.71
CA MET A 40 -30.66 8.65 5.80
C MET A 40 -31.70 7.65 5.29
N GLU A 41 -32.18 7.82 4.05
CA GLU A 41 -33.15 6.92 3.41
C GLU A 41 -32.49 5.68 2.77
N ALA A 42 -31.17 5.70 2.55
CA ALA A 42 -30.41 4.65 1.88
C ALA A 42 -29.74 3.69 2.86
N PHE A 43 -30.31 3.44 4.03
CA PHE A 43 -29.82 2.39 4.95
C PHE A 43 -30.17 0.98 4.45
N GLN A 44 -30.05 0.79 3.14
CA GLN A 44 -30.04 -0.54 2.52
C GLN A 44 -28.58 -1.00 2.42
N PRO A 45 -28.22 -2.17 2.96
CA PRO A 45 -26.82 -2.61 3.06
C PRO A 45 -26.24 -3.13 1.75
N SER A 46 -26.59 -2.54 0.61
CA SER A 46 -25.92 -2.85 -0.64
C SER A 46 -24.59 -2.10 -0.72
N LEU A 47 -23.57 -2.61 -0.04
CA LEU A 47 -22.17 -2.17 -0.17
C LEU A 47 -21.61 -2.27 -1.60
N ARG A 48 -22.43 -2.77 -2.54
CA ARG A 48 -21.98 -3.07 -3.91
C ARG A 48 -22.03 -1.89 -4.87
N ILE A 49 -22.77 -0.83 -4.56
CA ILE A 49 -22.93 0.31 -5.47
C ILE A 49 -22.11 1.49 -4.96
N GLN A 50 -21.02 1.78 -5.66
CA GLN A 50 -20.21 2.98 -5.48
C GLN A 50 -20.54 3.95 -6.62
N PHE A 51 -20.70 5.24 -6.31
CA PHE A 51 -21.13 6.23 -7.28
C PHE A 51 -19.99 6.92 -8.02
N SER A 52 -18.79 6.92 -7.43
CA SER A 52 -17.62 7.47 -8.08
C SER A 52 -16.38 6.65 -7.74
N HIS A 53 -15.49 6.51 -8.72
CA HIS A 53 -14.26 5.76 -8.60
C HIS A 53 -13.10 6.62 -9.10
N HIS A 54 -12.08 6.75 -8.28
CA HIS A 54 -10.87 7.50 -8.62
C HIS A 54 -9.66 6.61 -8.38
N ARG A 55 -8.74 6.57 -9.35
CA ARG A 55 -7.44 5.94 -9.13
C ARG A 55 -6.62 6.86 -8.23
N LEU A 56 -6.38 6.42 -7.01
CA LEU A 56 -5.67 7.19 -6.00
C LEU A 56 -4.16 7.15 -6.20
N ALA A 57 -3.60 5.96 -6.38
CA ALA A 57 -2.16 5.77 -6.48
C ALA A 57 -1.80 4.58 -7.38
N THR A 58 -0.67 4.72 -8.09
CA THR A 58 -0.02 3.67 -8.88
C THR A 58 1.35 3.34 -8.28
N PRO A 59 1.98 2.20 -8.64
CA PRO A 59 3.36 1.93 -8.29
C PRO A 59 4.32 2.99 -8.87
N VAL A 60 5.19 3.59 -8.05
CA VAL A 60 6.15 4.62 -8.48
C VAL A 60 7.57 4.38 -8.00
N SER A 61 7.74 3.70 -6.87
CA SER A 61 9.05 3.45 -6.26
C SER A 61 9.54 2.03 -6.54
N PRO A 62 10.86 1.78 -6.55
CA PRO A 62 11.40 0.45 -6.83
C PRO A 62 10.86 -0.66 -5.93
N TRP A 63 10.63 -0.37 -4.63
CA TRP A 63 10.13 -1.33 -3.65
C TRP A 63 8.67 -1.74 -3.83
N GLU A 64 7.95 -1.05 -4.71
CA GLU A 64 6.52 -1.31 -5.01
C GLU A 64 6.28 -1.46 -6.51
N ARG A 65 7.34 -1.73 -7.28
CA ARG A 65 7.30 -1.66 -8.76
C ARG A 65 6.31 -2.59 -9.44
N LEU A 66 5.98 -3.72 -8.81
CA LEU A 66 5.05 -4.69 -9.40
C LEU A 66 3.60 -4.28 -9.15
N LYS A 67 3.27 -3.94 -7.91
CA LYS A 67 1.91 -3.59 -7.51
C LYS A 67 1.87 -2.92 -6.16
N ILE A 68 0.77 -2.21 -5.91
CA ILE A 68 0.42 -1.69 -4.61
C ILE A 68 -1.01 -2.09 -4.24
N GLY A 69 -1.29 -2.14 -2.97
CA GLY A 69 -2.64 -2.38 -2.47
C GLY A 69 -2.90 -1.73 -1.14
N CYS A 70 -4.18 -1.59 -0.80
CA CYS A 70 -4.59 -1.05 0.49
C CYS A 70 -4.06 -1.92 1.62
N GLY A 71 -3.89 -1.30 2.77
CA GLY A 71 -3.51 -1.96 4.00
C GLY A 71 -4.48 -1.59 5.12
N THR A 72 -4.12 -0.62 5.95
CA THR A 72 -4.94 -0.22 7.09
C THR A 72 -6.16 0.61 6.69
N PRO A 73 -7.22 0.63 7.51
CA PRO A 73 -8.22 1.68 7.43
C PRO A 73 -7.58 3.06 7.57
N PRO A 74 -8.16 4.12 6.93
CA PRO A 74 -7.68 5.47 7.10
C PRO A 74 -7.86 5.95 8.54
N ILE A 75 -6.85 6.61 9.10
CA ILE A 75 -6.91 7.25 10.41
C ILE A 75 -6.64 8.75 10.28
N LEU A 76 -7.50 9.58 10.89
CA LEU A 76 -7.32 11.02 10.81
C LEU A 76 -6.19 11.47 11.73
N THR A 77 -5.22 12.17 11.17
CA THR A 77 -4.09 12.77 11.87
C THR A 77 -4.11 14.30 11.69
N ARG A 78 -3.16 15.00 12.30
CA ARG A 78 -2.96 16.45 12.08
C ARG A 78 -2.64 16.80 10.63
N HIS A 79 -2.05 15.86 9.87
CA HIS A 79 -1.62 16.06 8.47
C HIS A 79 -2.69 15.67 7.45
N GLY A 80 -3.76 15.00 7.88
CA GLY A 80 -4.81 14.45 7.03
C GLY A 80 -5.06 12.97 7.31
N TRP A 81 -5.68 12.26 6.36
CA TRP A 81 -5.99 10.84 6.48
C TRP A 81 -4.76 10.00 6.19
N LEU A 82 -4.21 9.39 7.23
CA LEU A 82 -3.06 8.48 7.10
C LEU A 82 -3.55 7.07 6.82
N ILE A 83 -2.92 6.41 5.86
CA ILE A 83 -3.05 4.99 5.57
C ILE A 83 -1.67 4.35 5.49
N VAL A 84 -1.55 3.13 5.99
CA VAL A 84 -0.38 2.28 5.74
C VAL A 84 -0.79 1.29 4.66
N TYR A 85 -0.08 1.27 3.55
CA TYR A 85 -0.37 0.42 2.40
C TYR A 85 0.78 -0.55 2.13
N HIS A 86 0.57 -1.56 1.30
CA HIS A 86 1.65 -2.46 0.88
C HIS A 86 2.06 -2.22 -0.57
N GLY A 87 3.35 -2.37 -0.80
CA GLY A 87 3.96 -2.44 -2.12
C GLY A 87 4.67 -3.78 -2.30
N VAL A 88 4.79 -4.20 -3.55
CA VAL A 88 5.40 -5.48 -3.91
C VAL A 88 6.50 -5.26 -4.95
N SER A 89 7.64 -5.84 -4.69
CA SER A 89 8.78 -5.92 -5.62
C SER A 89 9.32 -7.35 -5.68
N GLU A 90 10.16 -7.61 -6.66
CA GLU A 90 10.96 -8.82 -6.69
C GLU A 90 12.20 -8.66 -5.80
N ILE A 91 12.61 -9.74 -5.15
CA ILE A 91 13.91 -9.82 -4.50
C ILE A 91 14.92 -10.16 -5.59
N GLU A 92 15.89 -9.27 -5.81
CA GLU A 92 17.04 -9.60 -6.64
C GLU A 92 17.87 -10.65 -5.87
N THR A 93 17.70 -11.92 -6.20
CA THR A 93 18.64 -12.94 -5.76
C THR A 93 19.94 -12.70 -6.49
N LEU A 94 20.92 -12.13 -5.81
CA LEU A 94 22.31 -12.20 -6.26
C LEU A 94 22.63 -13.69 -6.37
N ASN A 95 22.85 -14.17 -7.61
CA ASN A 95 23.29 -15.53 -7.85
C ASN A 95 24.68 -15.71 -7.20
N GLU A 96 24.72 -16.20 -5.97
CA GLU A 96 25.95 -16.54 -5.27
C GLU A 96 26.68 -17.74 -5.92
N ASN A 97 26.08 -18.40 -6.91
CA ASN A 97 26.68 -19.48 -7.67
C ASN A 97 26.40 -19.30 -9.17
N PRO A 98 27.33 -18.65 -9.91
CA PRO A 98 27.25 -18.59 -11.36
C PRO A 98 27.58 -19.98 -11.94
N GLY A 99 26.59 -20.83 -12.13
CA GLY A 99 26.76 -22.18 -12.69
C GLY A 99 25.68 -23.18 -12.26
N LYS A 100 24.76 -22.80 -11.38
CA LYS A 100 23.51 -23.53 -11.18
C LYS A 100 22.40 -22.71 -11.85
N ASP A 101 21.58 -23.40 -12.64
CA ASP A 101 20.34 -22.84 -13.13
C ASP A 101 19.58 -22.19 -11.98
N PRO A 102 19.03 -20.96 -12.16
CA PRO A 102 18.18 -20.37 -11.13
C PRO A 102 17.09 -21.38 -10.78
N PRO A 103 16.68 -21.46 -9.51
CA PRO A 103 15.57 -22.33 -9.14
C PRO A 103 14.40 -22.02 -10.09
N THR A 104 13.89 -23.04 -10.74
CA THR A 104 12.85 -22.99 -11.78
C THR A 104 11.50 -22.46 -11.29
N ASP A 105 11.39 -22.12 -10.01
CA ASP A 105 10.20 -21.60 -9.37
C ASP A 105 10.40 -20.17 -8.88
N GLY A 106 10.03 -19.24 -9.74
CA GLY A 106 9.46 -17.97 -9.38
C GLY A 106 10.41 -16.95 -8.74
N HIS A 107 10.40 -15.77 -9.30
CA HIS A 107 10.89 -14.55 -8.66
C HIS A 107 10.36 -14.47 -7.23
N GLN A 108 11.24 -14.43 -6.23
CA GLN A 108 10.82 -14.23 -4.86
C GLN A 108 10.24 -12.82 -4.72
N LEU A 109 9.02 -12.72 -4.24
CA LEU A 109 8.35 -11.45 -4.02
C LEU A 109 8.65 -10.93 -2.61
N CYS A 110 8.80 -9.61 -2.49
CA CYS A 110 8.91 -8.92 -1.23
C CYS A 110 7.71 -7.97 -1.06
N TYR A 111 6.96 -8.17 0.00
CA TYR A 111 5.88 -7.27 0.41
C TYR A 111 6.37 -6.36 1.52
N SER A 112 6.36 -5.07 1.28
CA SER A 112 6.79 -4.04 2.23
C SER A 112 5.68 -3.02 2.46
N ALA A 113 5.73 -2.31 3.58
CA ALA A 113 4.74 -1.30 3.91
C ALA A 113 5.25 0.11 3.66
N GLY A 114 4.39 0.97 3.15
CA GLY A 114 4.60 2.41 3.02
C GLY A 114 3.47 3.21 3.64
N VAL A 115 3.65 4.52 3.73
CA VAL A 115 2.67 5.44 4.30
C VAL A 115 2.22 6.44 3.24
N MET A 116 0.90 6.68 3.17
CA MET A 116 0.30 7.81 2.48
C MET A 116 -0.47 8.67 3.46
N VAL A 117 -0.45 9.98 3.23
CA VAL A 117 -1.35 10.94 3.88
C VAL A 117 -2.17 11.62 2.81
N LEU A 118 -3.47 11.49 2.91
CA LEU A 118 -4.43 12.10 2.00
C LEU A 118 -4.95 13.41 2.58
N SER A 119 -5.38 14.32 1.73
CA SER A 119 -6.03 15.56 2.16
C SER A 119 -7.24 15.25 3.04
N LYS A 120 -7.43 16.06 4.07
CA LYS A 120 -8.58 15.92 4.99
C LYS A 120 -9.89 16.22 4.27
N GLU A 121 -9.89 17.27 3.47
CA GLU A 121 -11.06 17.80 2.74
C GLU A 121 -11.29 17.08 1.42
N HIS A 122 -10.20 16.68 0.76
CA HIS A 122 -10.20 16.04 -0.56
C HIS A 122 -9.39 14.74 -0.52
N PRO A 123 -9.93 13.63 0.01
CA PRO A 123 -9.18 12.40 0.22
C PRO A 123 -8.64 11.73 -1.06
N GLN A 124 -9.06 12.17 -2.24
CA GLN A 124 -8.47 11.77 -3.52
C GLN A 124 -7.11 12.44 -3.79
N VAL A 125 -6.72 13.44 -2.99
CA VAL A 125 -5.44 14.16 -3.13
C VAL A 125 -4.43 13.61 -2.13
N ILE A 126 -3.33 13.08 -2.64
CA ILE A 126 -2.19 12.62 -1.83
C ILE A 126 -1.35 13.84 -1.45
N ARG A 127 -1.20 14.08 -0.15
CA ARG A 127 -0.35 15.13 0.41
C ARG A 127 1.07 14.65 0.69
N TYR A 128 1.20 13.38 1.00
CA TYR A 128 2.48 12.74 1.30
C TYR A 128 2.43 11.28 0.92
N ARG A 129 3.53 10.78 0.40
CA ARG A 129 3.76 9.36 0.17
C ARG A 129 5.22 9.03 0.43
N SER A 130 5.49 8.00 1.22
CA SER A 130 6.85 7.57 1.51
C SER A 130 7.55 7.06 0.26
N THR A 131 8.77 7.56 -0.01
CA THR A 131 9.60 7.13 -1.15
C THR A 131 10.31 5.81 -0.90
N LYS A 132 10.47 5.46 0.39
CA LYS A 132 11.03 4.20 0.86
C LYS A 132 10.00 3.48 1.71
N PRO A 133 10.07 2.16 1.83
CA PRO A 133 9.21 1.44 2.76
C PRO A 133 9.51 1.89 4.20
N VAL A 134 8.48 1.96 5.03
CA VAL A 134 8.60 2.24 6.47
C VAL A 134 8.77 0.95 7.28
N LEU A 135 8.37 -0.18 6.68
CA LEU A 135 8.56 -1.52 7.24
C LEU A 135 8.79 -2.51 6.10
N THR A 136 9.83 -3.32 6.22
CA THR A 136 10.21 -4.36 5.24
C THR A 136 10.56 -5.64 5.99
N PRO A 137 10.38 -6.82 5.39
CA PRO A 137 10.70 -8.09 6.03
C PRO A 137 12.18 -8.16 6.43
N THR A 138 12.43 -8.26 7.73
CA THR A 138 13.78 -8.37 8.31
C THR A 138 13.86 -9.44 9.40
N LEU A 139 12.75 -9.69 10.09
CA LEU A 139 12.68 -10.71 11.13
C LEU A 139 12.52 -12.09 10.52
N PRO A 140 13.02 -13.15 11.16
CA PRO A 140 12.82 -14.53 10.70
C PRO A 140 11.34 -14.85 10.45
N GLU A 141 10.45 -14.36 11.31
CA GLU A 141 9.00 -14.57 11.23
C GLU A 141 8.34 -13.82 10.05
N GLU A 142 8.98 -12.78 9.52
CA GLU A 142 8.55 -12.04 8.34
C GLU A 142 9.10 -12.64 7.05
N CYS A 143 10.26 -13.31 7.15
CA CYS A 143 10.96 -13.92 6.04
C CYS A 143 10.56 -15.38 5.78
N HIS A 144 10.04 -16.09 6.81
CA HIS A 144 9.74 -17.51 6.72
C HIS A 144 8.33 -17.81 7.25
N GLY A 145 7.47 -18.37 6.40
CA GLY A 145 6.09 -18.73 6.73
C GLY A 145 5.39 -19.37 5.54
N THR A 146 4.08 -19.24 5.47
CA THR A 146 3.27 -19.74 4.34
C THR A 146 3.64 -19.03 3.04
N VAL A 147 3.86 -17.72 3.10
CA VAL A 147 4.42 -16.91 2.01
C VAL A 147 5.63 -16.16 2.55
N ALA A 148 6.81 -16.43 2.00
CA ALA A 148 8.04 -15.80 2.47
C ALA A 148 8.11 -14.30 2.14
N HIS A 149 8.87 -13.54 2.95
CA HIS A 149 9.16 -12.12 2.75
C HIS A 149 7.91 -11.22 2.68
N VAL A 150 7.01 -11.37 3.65
CA VAL A 150 5.76 -10.60 3.71
C VAL A 150 5.65 -9.79 4.99
N VAL A 151 5.49 -8.48 4.82
CA VAL A 151 4.92 -7.53 5.75
C VAL A 151 3.64 -6.98 5.13
N PHE A 152 2.47 -7.34 5.69
CA PHE A 152 1.17 -7.00 5.12
C PHE A 152 0.32 -6.24 6.14
N PRO A 153 0.33 -4.87 6.10
CA PRO A 153 -0.45 -4.07 7.05
C PRO A 153 -1.95 -4.32 6.86
N THR A 154 -2.66 -4.47 7.98
CA THR A 154 -4.10 -4.81 7.99
C THR A 154 -4.91 -3.96 8.95
N GLY A 155 -4.33 -3.58 10.10
CA GLY A 155 -5.01 -2.81 11.14
C GLY A 155 -4.15 -1.67 11.65
N ILE A 156 -4.81 -0.66 12.23
CA ILE A 156 -4.14 0.48 12.84
C ILE A 156 -4.97 0.97 14.01
N ASP A 157 -4.31 1.30 15.10
CA ASP A 157 -4.96 1.82 16.30
C ASP A 157 -4.20 3.02 16.86
N ARG A 158 -4.96 3.98 17.41
CA ARG A 158 -4.41 5.13 18.12
C ARG A 158 -4.14 4.77 19.56
N ARG A 159 -3.01 5.22 20.07
CA ARG A 159 -2.65 4.97 21.47
C ARG A 159 -2.91 6.19 22.35
N ASP A 160 -4.03 6.86 22.09
CA ASP A 160 -4.52 7.97 22.94
C ASP A 160 -4.82 7.47 24.38
N ASP A 161 -5.18 6.20 24.52
CA ASP A 161 -5.35 5.48 25.80
C ASP A 161 -4.10 5.51 26.68
N LEU A 162 -2.91 5.61 26.08
CA LEU A 162 -1.64 5.70 26.78
C LEU A 162 -1.15 7.16 26.95
N GLY A 163 -1.95 8.17 26.59
CA GLY A 163 -1.52 9.57 26.55
C GLY A 163 -0.49 9.86 25.45
N LEU A 164 -0.46 9.06 24.38
CA LEU A 164 0.49 9.17 23.27
C LEU A 164 -0.25 9.49 21.96
N PRO A 165 -0.75 10.71 21.76
CA PRO A 165 -1.68 11.05 20.67
C PRO A 165 -1.06 10.95 19.26
N ASN A 166 0.26 10.90 19.15
CA ASN A 166 0.96 10.77 17.88
C ASN A 166 1.44 9.34 17.61
N ARG A 167 1.22 8.43 18.54
CA ARG A 167 1.57 7.02 18.39
C ARG A 167 0.41 6.25 17.80
N LEU A 168 0.74 5.47 16.77
CA LEU A 168 -0.14 4.49 16.15
C LEU A 168 0.50 3.11 16.27
N ASP A 169 -0.29 2.10 16.61
CA ASP A 169 0.12 0.71 16.57
C ASP A 169 -0.44 0.10 15.28
N VAL A 170 0.44 -0.37 14.40
CA VAL A 170 0.12 -0.96 13.11
C VAL A 170 0.19 -2.47 13.22
N TYR A 171 -0.93 -3.14 12.99
CA TYR A 171 -1.02 -4.59 12.97
C TYR A 171 -0.79 -5.08 11.54
N TYR A 172 0.07 -6.09 11.38
CA TYR A 172 0.44 -6.60 10.07
C TYR A 172 0.65 -8.11 10.07
N GLY A 173 0.36 -8.74 8.93
CA GLY A 173 0.69 -10.13 8.68
C GLY A 173 2.19 -10.30 8.45
N MET A 174 2.76 -11.32 9.07
CA MET A 174 4.16 -11.74 8.97
C MET A 174 4.22 -13.07 8.22
N ALA A 175 4.76 -13.07 7.00
CA ALA A 175 4.91 -14.26 6.13
C ALA A 175 3.63 -15.13 6.05
N ASP A 176 2.43 -14.49 6.06
CA ASP A 176 1.10 -15.12 6.05
C ASP A 176 0.90 -16.22 7.11
N SER A 177 1.61 -16.16 8.22
CA SER A 177 1.57 -17.17 9.28
C SER A 177 1.36 -16.60 10.68
N ARG A 178 1.67 -15.33 10.90
CA ARG A 178 1.60 -14.68 12.22
C ARG A 178 1.13 -13.23 12.08
N ILE A 179 0.79 -12.60 13.21
CA ILE A 179 0.47 -11.18 13.31
C ILE A 179 1.54 -10.50 14.13
N GLY A 180 2.10 -9.44 13.57
CA GLY A 180 3.02 -8.53 14.24
C GLY A 180 2.35 -7.20 14.56
N VAL A 181 2.97 -6.44 15.46
CA VAL A 181 2.60 -5.06 15.79
C VAL A 181 3.84 -4.18 15.69
N ALA A 182 3.75 -3.13 14.88
CA ALA A 182 4.80 -2.13 14.75
C ALA A 182 4.31 -0.78 15.28
N ARG A 183 5.19 -0.06 15.97
CA ARG A 183 4.93 1.32 16.37
C ARG A 183 5.20 2.26 15.19
N LEU A 184 4.25 3.16 14.93
CA LEU A 184 4.40 4.26 13.99
C LEU A 184 4.16 5.59 14.73
N ASP A 185 5.17 6.44 14.80
CA ASP A 185 5.03 7.77 15.38
C ASP A 185 4.79 8.79 14.25
N VAL A 186 3.72 9.57 14.39
CA VAL A 186 3.37 10.64 13.45
C VAL A 186 4.20 11.88 13.81
N PRO A 187 5.17 12.29 12.98
CA PRO A 187 6.04 13.42 13.29
C PRO A 187 5.26 14.75 13.20
N ASP A 188 5.81 15.81 13.82
CA ASP A 188 5.21 17.14 13.75
C ASP A 188 5.30 17.73 12.32
N THR A 189 6.36 17.40 11.60
CA THR A 189 6.56 17.76 10.19
C THR A 189 6.79 16.50 9.37
N LEU A 190 6.05 16.33 8.28
CA LEU A 190 6.25 15.19 7.40
C LEU A 190 7.63 15.24 6.75
N PRO A 191 8.36 14.11 6.71
CA PRO A 191 9.65 14.04 6.03
C PRO A 191 9.47 14.24 4.51
N PRO A 192 10.57 14.49 3.77
CA PRO A 192 10.51 14.53 2.31
C PRO A 192 9.90 13.23 1.75
N GLY A 193 8.92 13.37 0.87
CA GLY A 193 8.21 12.25 0.23
C GLY A 193 7.78 12.61 -1.18
N SER A 194 7.32 11.61 -1.93
CA SER A 194 6.76 11.81 -3.25
C SER A 194 5.27 12.11 -3.15
N VAL A 195 4.83 13.14 -3.88
CA VAL A 195 3.41 13.50 -4.07
C VAL A 195 2.99 13.36 -5.53
N ALA A 196 3.79 12.69 -6.35
CA ALA A 196 3.74 12.79 -7.81
C ALA A 196 2.51 12.13 -8.47
N ASP A 197 1.69 11.39 -7.74
CA ASP A 197 0.64 10.54 -8.33
C ASP A 197 -0.76 11.14 -8.32
N SER A 198 -0.97 12.29 -7.71
CA SER A 198 -2.28 12.93 -7.78
C SER A 198 -2.38 13.72 -9.08
N PRO A 199 -3.37 13.43 -9.95
CA PRO A 199 -3.61 14.23 -11.16
C PRO A 199 -3.85 15.71 -10.86
N GLU A 200 -4.36 16.01 -9.67
CA GLU A 200 -4.70 17.36 -9.21
C GLU A 200 -3.51 18.11 -8.58
N ALA A 201 -2.40 17.45 -8.30
CA ALA A 201 -1.19 18.12 -7.80
C ALA A 201 -0.44 18.91 -8.89
N LYS A 202 -0.96 18.91 -10.13
CA LYS A 202 -0.40 19.62 -11.28
C LYS A 202 -1.22 20.86 -11.71
N ALA A 203 -2.26 21.23 -10.96
CA ALA A 203 -3.05 22.43 -11.23
C ALA A 203 -2.64 23.60 -10.34
#